data_fcf6495467ad89427fb11bbddd212140
#
_entry.id   fcf6495467ad89427fb11bbddd212140
#
_cell.length_a   1.000
_cell.length_b   1.000
_cell.length_c   1.000
_cell.angle_alpha   90.00
_cell.angle_beta   90.00
_cell.angle_gamma   90.00
#
_symmetry.space_group_name_H-M   'P 1'
#
loop_
_entity.id
_entity.type
_entity.pdbx_description
1 polymer ?
#
loop_
_entity_poly.entity_id
_entity_poly.type
_entity_poly.pdbx_seq_one_letter_code
_entity_poly.pdbx_strand_id
1 'polypeptide(L)'
;MAQLTCQNLTLGYEGKMIVSDLTFTVNAGDYLCIIGENGSGKSTLMRTILNLKAPMSGKIVTGDGLLPNEIGYLPQQTVVQKDFPASVREVVRSGCLNRCGLRPYFNKKQKQLVEESMEKLGITNLAKRCYRELSGGQQQRSLLARALCATGKILLLDEPAAGLDPMASAEMYALIAGLNADGTTIIMISHDLEASRQYASHVLQIGNGGVLFFGTMADWRERND
;
A
#
# COMPACT_ATOMS: atom_id res chain seq x y z
N MET A 1 -13.69 -5.60 -12.18
CA MET A 1 -12.88 -5.29 -13.39
C MET A 1 -11.41 -5.22 -13.00
N ALA A 2 -10.51 -5.64 -13.91
CA ALA A 2 -9.07 -5.57 -13.66
C ALA A 2 -8.63 -4.11 -13.52
N GLN A 3 -7.99 -3.78 -12.41
CA GLN A 3 -7.40 -2.45 -12.15
C GLN A 3 -5.91 -2.43 -12.45
N LEU A 4 -5.21 -3.56 -12.23
CA LEU A 4 -3.79 -3.70 -12.48
C LEU A 4 -3.49 -5.10 -12.98
N THR A 5 -2.74 -5.21 -14.08
CA THR A 5 -2.29 -6.49 -14.63
C THR A 5 -0.79 -6.44 -14.87
N CYS A 6 -0.06 -7.34 -14.25
CA CYS A 6 1.36 -7.58 -14.51
C CYS A 6 1.47 -8.69 -15.55
N GLN A 7 2.23 -8.49 -16.61
CA GLN A 7 2.39 -9.43 -17.72
C GLN A 7 3.87 -9.75 -17.92
N ASN A 8 4.27 -10.98 -17.60
CA ASN A 8 5.61 -11.53 -17.78
C ASN A 8 6.72 -10.60 -17.27
N LEU A 9 6.48 -9.98 -16.08
CA LEU A 9 7.43 -9.04 -15.51
C LEU A 9 8.71 -9.76 -15.07
N THR A 10 9.85 -9.23 -15.48
CA THR A 10 11.15 -9.55 -14.91
C THR A 10 11.65 -8.34 -14.14
N LEU A 11 11.95 -8.55 -12.88
CA LEU A 11 12.43 -7.53 -11.96
C LEU A 11 13.90 -7.74 -11.63
N GLY A 12 14.65 -6.67 -11.51
CA GLY A 12 16.06 -6.74 -11.16
C GLY A 12 16.54 -5.52 -10.40
N TYR A 13 17.75 -5.62 -9.84
CA TYR A 13 18.43 -4.53 -9.17
C TYR A 13 19.90 -4.51 -9.61
N GLU A 14 20.41 -3.32 -10.00
CA GLU A 14 21.79 -3.14 -10.48
C GLU A 14 22.21 -4.15 -11.58
N GLY A 15 21.30 -4.38 -12.52
CA GLY A 15 21.56 -5.31 -13.64
C GLY A 15 21.42 -6.80 -13.30
N LYS A 16 21.18 -7.16 -12.02
CA LYS A 16 20.94 -8.54 -11.61
C LYS A 16 19.45 -8.82 -11.56
N MET A 17 19.02 -9.89 -12.22
CA MET A 17 17.65 -10.39 -12.14
C MET A 17 17.35 -10.92 -10.71
N ILE A 18 16.21 -10.52 -10.16
CA ILE A 18 15.74 -10.95 -8.83
C ILE A 18 14.54 -11.89 -8.98
N VAL A 19 13.58 -11.51 -9.83
CA VAL A 19 12.35 -12.28 -10.08
C VAL A 19 12.04 -12.23 -11.56
N SER A 20 11.67 -13.37 -12.13
CA SER A 20 11.23 -13.48 -13.53
C SER A 20 9.81 -14.00 -13.63
N ASP A 21 9.19 -13.71 -14.77
CA ASP A 21 7.90 -14.25 -15.20
C ASP A 21 6.73 -14.01 -14.21
N LEU A 22 6.71 -12.81 -13.61
CA LEU A 22 5.60 -12.39 -12.76
C LEU A 22 4.38 -12.04 -13.61
N THR A 23 3.35 -12.89 -13.54
CA THR A 23 2.06 -12.65 -14.21
C THR A 23 0.94 -12.80 -13.21
N PHE A 24 0.21 -11.70 -12.97
CA PHE A 24 -0.95 -11.69 -12.08
C PHE A 24 -1.85 -10.49 -12.36
N THR A 25 -3.10 -10.57 -11.90
CA THR A 25 -4.10 -9.51 -12.07
C THR A 25 -4.73 -9.18 -10.73
N VAL A 26 -4.94 -7.89 -10.49
CA VAL A 26 -5.66 -7.35 -9.32
C VAL A 26 -6.93 -6.69 -9.81
N ASN A 27 -8.08 -7.14 -9.31
CA ASN A 27 -9.38 -6.57 -9.63
C ASN A 27 -9.81 -5.52 -8.61
N ALA A 28 -10.80 -4.73 -8.98
CA ALA A 28 -11.43 -3.78 -8.06
C ALA A 28 -11.99 -4.51 -6.83
N GLY A 29 -11.62 -4.02 -5.64
CA GLY A 29 -12.03 -4.59 -4.36
C GLY A 29 -11.19 -5.78 -3.87
N ASP A 30 -10.20 -6.25 -4.65
CA ASP A 30 -9.29 -7.30 -4.17
C ASP A 30 -8.45 -6.79 -2.98
N TYR A 31 -8.17 -7.71 -2.07
CA TYR A 31 -7.15 -7.54 -1.03
C TYR A 31 -6.02 -8.55 -1.31
N LEU A 32 -5.02 -8.12 -2.08
CA LEU A 32 -3.86 -8.95 -2.43
C LEU A 32 -2.78 -8.81 -1.36
N CYS A 33 -2.39 -9.94 -0.75
CA CYS A 33 -1.21 -10.01 0.11
C CYS A 33 -0.02 -10.59 -0.66
N ILE A 34 1.10 -9.85 -0.68
CA ILE A 34 2.37 -10.28 -1.27
C ILE A 34 3.27 -10.80 -0.15
N ILE A 35 3.61 -12.08 -0.20
CA ILE A 35 4.45 -12.77 0.77
C ILE A 35 5.70 -13.35 0.11
N GLY A 36 6.72 -13.61 0.91
CA GLY A 36 7.99 -14.21 0.45
C GLY A 36 9.15 -13.80 1.35
N GLU A 37 10.28 -14.45 1.18
CA GLU A 37 11.50 -14.18 1.95
C GLU A 37 12.06 -12.78 1.72
N ASN A 38 12.95 -12.33 2.61
CA ASN A 38 13.69 -11.09 2.43
C ASN A 38 14.57 -11.20 1.17
N GLY A 39 14.57 -10.15 0.36
CA GLY A 39 15.31 -10.16 -0.92
C GLY A 39 14.58 -10.83 -2.08
N SER A 40 13.39 -11.42 -1.89
CA SER A 40 12.63 -12.08 -2.96
C SER A 40 12.07 -11.13 -4.03
N GLY A 41 12.23 -9.81 -3.90
CA GLY A 41 11.80 -8.84 -4.90
C GLY A 41 10.48 -8.10 -4.62
N LYS A 42 9.84 -8.33 -3.45
CA LYS A 42 8.56 -7.69 -3.07
C LYS A 42 8.60 -6.16 -3.16
N SER A 43 9.57 -5.52 -2.52
CA SER A 43 9.70 -4.05 -2.55
C SER A 43 10.13 -3.55 -3.94
N THR A 44 10.83 -4.36 -4.74
CA THR A 44 11.13 -4.05 -6.14
C THR A 44 9.86 -4.06 -6.98
N LEU A 45 8.98 -5.05 -6.77
CA LEU A 45 7.66 -5.11 -7.42
C LEU A 45 6.82 -3.87 -7.07
N MET A 46 6.75 -3.49 -5.78
CA MET A 46 6.03 -2.27 -5.36
C MET A 46 6.54 -1.02 -6.07
N ARG A 47 7.87 -0.84 -6.13
CA ARG A 47 8.49 0.30 -6.84
C ARG A 47 8.19 0.28 -8.34
N THR A 48 8.09 -0.91 -8.94
CA THR A 48 7.75 -1.06 -10.35
C THR A 48 6.27 -0.74 -10.61
N ILE A 49 5.36 -1.17 -9.74
CA ILE A 49 3.93 -0.81 -9.80
C ILE A 49 3.75 0.72 -9.69
N LEU A 50 4.54 1.37 -8.83
CA LEU A 50 4.54 2.83 -8.65
C LEU A 50 5.23 3.60 -9.78
N ASN A 51 5.74 2.89 -10.80
CA ASN A 51 6.54 3.48 -11.89
C ASN A 51 7.80 4.22 -11.41
N LEU A 52 8.30 3.87 -10.22
CA LEU A 52 9.54 4.40 -9.66
C LEU A 52 10.78 3.63 -10.16
N LYS A 53 10.54 2.47 -10.77
CA LYS A 53 11.57 1.62 -11.36
C LYS A 53 11.00 0.90 -12.58
N ALA A 54 11.72 0.96 -13.69
CA ALA A 54 11.35 0.18 -14.87
C ALA A 54 11.61 -1.33 -14.65
N PRO A 55 10.75 -2.22 -15.12
CA PRO A 55 11.05 -3.65 -15.16
C PRO A 55 12.17 -3.93 -16.18
N MET A 56 12.86 -5.05 -16.02
CA MET A 56 13.86 -5.50 -17.02
C MET A 56 13.17 -5.99 -18.30
N SER A 57 12.00 -6.65 -18.16
CA SER A 57 11.12 -7.05 -19.24
C SER A 57 9.67 -7.18 -18.77
N GLY A 58 8.74 -7.35 -19.70
CA GLY A 58 7.31 -7.38 -19.41
C GLY A 58 6.70 -5.99 -19.28
N LYS A 59 5.45 -5.93 -18.83
CA LYS A 59 4.73 -4.66 -18.67
C LYS A 59 3.68 -4.72 -17.57
N ILE A 60 3.35 -3.55 -17.03
CA ILE A 60 2.21 -3.33 -16.14
C ILE A 60 1.15 -2.56 -16.94
N VAL A 61 -0.07 -3.09 -16.92
CA VAL A 61 -1.22 -2.47 -17.57
C VAL A 61 -2.19 -2.03 -16.48
N THR A 62 -2.57 -0.76 -16.48
CA THR A 62 -3.64 -0.24 -15.62
C THR A 62 -4.96 -0.26 -16.38
N GLY A 63 -6.02 -0.66 -15.70
CA GLY A 63 -7.38 -0.72 -16.21
C GLY A 63 -8.35 0.09 -15.37
N ASP A 64 -9.64 0.00 -15.68
CA ASP A 64 -10.71 0.65 -14.91
C ASP A 64 -10.50 2.17 -14.71
N GLY A 65 -9.86 2.85 -15.69
CA GLY A 65 -9.55 4.27 -15.62
C GLY A 65 -8.59 4.65 -14.49
N LEU A 66 -7.78 3.71 -13.99
CA LEU A 66 -6.73 4.00 -13.02
C LEU A 66 -5.55 4.70 -13.70
N LEU A 67 -5.22 5.89 -13.21
CA LEU A 67 -4.00 6.59 -13.64
C LEU A 67 -2.83 6.20 -12.72
N PRO A 68 -1.60 6.10 -13.23
CA PRO A 68 -0.42 5.72 -12.43
C PRO A 68 -0.17 6.60 -11.21
N ASN A 69 -0.54 7.88 -11.27
CA ASN A 69 -0.41 8.83 -10.16
C ASN A 69 -1.59 8.80 -9.18
N GLU A 70 -2.56 7.90 -9.37
CA GLU A 70 -3.72 7.71 -8.48
C GLU A 70 -3.58 6.49 -7.57
N ILE A 71 -2.39 5.91 -7.47
CA ILE A 71 -2.08 4.84 -6.53
C ILE A 71 -1.60 5.49 -5.23
N GLY A 72 -2.32 5.23 -4.13
CA GLY A 72 -1.89 5.62 -2.79
C GLY A 72 -0.79 4.69 -2.29
N TYR A 73 0.28 5.25 -1.73
CA TYR A 73 1.40 4.44 -1.24
C TYR A 73 1.75 4.76 0.21
N LEU A 74 1.77 3.72 1.01
CA LEU A 74 2.31 3.72 2.37
C LEU A 74 3.64 2.96 2.35
N PRO A 75 4.80 3.65 2.37
CA PRO A 75 6.10 3.01 2.43
C PRO A 75 6.38 2.44 3.82
N GLN A 76 7.29 1.47 3.88
CA GLN A 76 7.89 1.05 5.14
C GLN A 76 8.51 2.27 5.83
N GLN A 77 8.16 2.48 7.10
CA GLN A 77 8.55 3.67 7.84
C GLN A 77 10.04 3.64 8.21
N THR A 78 10.77 4.70 7.85
CA THR A 78 12.18 4.90 8.25
C THR A 78 12.29 5.77 9.49
N VAL A 79 13.43 5.68 10.21
CA VAL A 79 13.72 6.48 11.41
C VAL A 79 13.62 7.99 11.11
N VAL A 80 14.12 8.44 9.96
CA VAL A 80 14.09 9.85 9.54
C VAL A 80 12.67 10.38 9.36
N GLN A 81 11.75 9.53 8.91
CA GLN A 81 10.35 9.92 8.73
C GLN A 81 9.62 10.14 10.06
N LYS A 82 10.07 9.49 11.15
CA LYS A 82 9.47 9.63 12.49
C LYS A 82 9.66 11.01 13.09
N ASP A 83 10.69 11.73 12.69
CA ASP A 83 11.10 13.01 13.28
C ASP A 83 10.62 14.24 12.49
N PHE A 84 9.63 14.07 11.61
CA PHE A 84 9.18 15.14 10.73
C PHE A 84 8.41 16.24 11.49
N PRO A 85 8.87 17.50 11.47
CA PRO A 85 8.33 18.60 12.28
C PRO A 85 7.12 19.29 11.62
N ALA A 86 6.08 18.52 11.27
CA ALA A 86 4.85 19.04 10.69
C ALA A 86 3.64 18.59 11.50
N SER A 87 2.54 19.30 11.41
CA SER A 87 1.28 18.86 11.99
C SER A 87 0.73 17.62 11.24
N VAL A 88 -0.04 16.79 11.93
CA VAL A 88 -0.73 15.63 11.34
C VAL A 88 -1.52 16.05 10.09
N ARG A 89 -2.26 17.16 10.15
CA ARG A 89 -3.04 17.68 9.02
C ARG A 89 -2.16 18.02 7.82
N GLU A 90 -0.97 18.59 8.03
CA GLU A 90 -0.04 18.90 6.94
C GLU A 90 0.52 17.61 6.31
N VAL A 91 0.85 16.62 7.14
CA VAL A 91 1.29 15.30 6.65
C VAL A 91 0.19 14.67 5.79
N VAL A 92 -1.05 14.58 6.28
CA VAL A 92 -2.17 13.97 5.55
C VAL A 92 -2.46 14.75 4.25
N ARG A 93 -2.50 16.08 4.34
CA ARG A 93 -2.77 16.97 3.20
C ARG A 93 -1.73 16.84 2.08
N SER A 94 -0.49 16.51 2.41
CA SER A 94 0.56 16.29 1.40
C SER A 94 0.23 15.14 0.43
N GLY A 95 -0.65 14.21 0.82
CA GLY A 95 -1.17 13.17 -0.06
C GLY A 95 -1.99 13.69 -1.26
N CYS A 96 -2.54 14.91 -1.15
CA CYS A 96 -3.30 15.52 -2.24
C CYS A 96 -2.44 16.23 -3.29
N LEU A 97 -1.10 16.30 -3.12
CA LEU A 97 -0.21 17.06 -4.02
C LEU A 97 -0.24 16.54 -5.46
N ASN A 98 -0.37 15.21 -5.65
CA ASN A 98 -0.51 14.58 -6.96
C ASN A 98 -1.73 15.08 -7.77
N ARG A 99 -2.72 15.68 -7.10
CA ARG A 99 -3.97 16.20 -7.68
C ARG A 99 -4.03 17.72 -7.77
N CYS A 100 -2.99 18.41 -7.32
CA CYS A 100 -2.95 19.89 -7.34
C CYS A 100 -2.61 20.45 -8.73
N GLY A 101 -1.87 19.68 -9.56
CA GLY A 101 -1.30 20.19 -10.80
C GLY A 101 -0.41 21.42 -10.50
N LEU A 102 -0.57 22.51 -11.27
CA LEU A 102 0.18 23.76 -11.08
C LEU A 102 -0.47 24.73 -10.06
N ARG A 103 -1.53 24.31 -9.37
CA ARG A 103 -2.22 25.18 -8.40
C ARG A 103 -1.47 25.24 -7.08
N PRO A 104 -1.19 26.46 -6.53
CA PRO A 104 -0.47 26.60 -5.27
C PRO A 104 -1.35 26.33 -4.03
N TYR A 105 -2.69 26.20 -4.22
CA TYR A 105 -3.63 26.04 -3.12
C TYR A 105 -4.51 24.79 -3.29
N PHE A 106 -4.83 24.14 -2.17
CA PHE A 106 -5.79 23.05 -2.10
C PHE A 106 -7.22 23.56 -2.27
N ASN A 107 -7.98 22.93 -3.17
CA ASN A 107 -9.38 23.25 -3.38
C ASN A 107 -10.30 22.68 -2.26
N LYS A 108 -11.59 23.02 -2.31
CA LYS A 108 -12.57 22.57 -1.31
C LYS A 108 -12.68 21.05 -1.25
N LYS A 109 -12.66 20.36 -2.41
CA LYS A 109 -12.72 18.88 -2.47
C LYS A 109 -11.51 18.22 -1.82
N GLN A 110 -10.31 18.75 -2.04
CA GLN A 110 -9.08 18.22 -1.42
C GLN A 110 -9.09 18.44 0.10
N LYS A 111 -9.54 19.60 0.57
CA LYS A 111 -9.68 19.86 2.01
C LYS A 111 -10.68 18.89 2.65
N GLN A 112 -11.81 18.65 2.01
CA GLN A 112 -12.83 17.71 2.47
C GLN A 112 -12.27 16.28 2.52
N LEU A 113 -11.56 15.84 1.47
CA LEU A 113 -10.93 14.52 1.42
C LEU A 113 -9.92 14.31 2.58
N VAL A 114 -9.18 15.36 2.96
CA VAL A 114 -8.26 15.31 4.11
C VAL A 114 -9.03 15.06 5.41
N GLU A 115 -10.14 15.81 5.66
CA GLU A 115 -10.94 15.62 6.86
C GLU A 115 -11.58 14.23 6.91
N GLU A 116 -12.19 13.77 5.80
CA GLU A 116 -12.77 12.43 5.68
C GLU A 116 -11.73 11.31 5.91
N SER A 117 -10.52 11.48 5.34
CA SER A 117 -9.45 10.52 5.54
C SER A 117 -8.97 10.47 7.00
N MET A 118 -8.89 11.63 7.67
CA MET A 118 -8.53 11.70 9.08
C MET A 118 -9.62 11.11 9.99
N GLU A 119 -10.88 11.31 9.65
CA GLU A 119 -12.03 10.74 10.36
C GLU A 119 -12.04 9.21 10.24
N LYS A 120 -11.92 8.67 9.02
CA LYS A 120 -11.85 7.22 8.74
C LYS A 120 -10.74 6.52 9.54
N LEU A 121 -9.61 7.18 9.74
CA LEU A 121 -8.47 6.64 10.47
C LEU A 121 -8.47 6.98 11.98
N GLY A 122 -9.50 7.68 12.47
CA GLY A 122 -9.67 8.03 13.89
C GLY A 122 -8.60 8.99 14.43
N ILE A 123 -8.08 9.91 13.58
CA ILE A 123 -6.99 10.84 13.94
C ILE A 123 -7.39 12.33 13.85
N THR A 124 -8.67 12.64 13.72
CA THR A 124 -9.16 14.03 13.61
C THR A 124 -8.77 14.88 14.82
N ASN A 125 -8.82 14.31 16.03
CA ASN A 125 -8.42 14.95 17.28
C ASN A 125 -6.91 15.27 17.36
N LEU A 126 -6.10 14.62 16.52
CA LEU A 126 -4.64 14.79 16.46
C LEU A 126 -4.23 15.82 15.37
N ALA A 127 -5.16 16.39 14.62
CA ALA A 127 -4.92 17.21 13.44
C ALA A 127 -3.87 18.31 13.61
N LYS A 128 -3.85 18.95 14.78
CA LYS A 128 -2.94 20.06 15.13
C LYS A 128 -1.68 19.62 15.85
N ARG A 129 -1.57 18.36 16.28
CA ARG A 129 -0.37 17.84 16.97
C ARG A 129 0.78 17.69 16.00
N CYS A 130 2.00 17.86 16.51
CA CYS A 130 3.20 17.60 15.75
C CYS A 130 3.34 16.08 15.51
N TYR A 131 3.61 15.68 14.26
CA TYR A 131 3.71 14.29 13.85
C TYR A 131 4.75 13.49 14.66
N ARG A 132 5.91 14.08 14.95
CA ARG A 132 6.98 13.44 15.76
C ARG A 132 6.57 13.13 17.20
N GLU A 133 5.53 13.79 17.74
CA GLU A 133 5.05 13.61 19.11
C GLU A 133 4.02 12.48 19.24
N LEU A 134 3.68 11.85 18.13
CA LEU A 134 2.69 10.77 18.07
C LEU A 134 3.30 9.43 18.45
N SER A 135 2.48 8.53 18.98
CA SER A 135 2.82 7.11 19.09
C SER A 135 3.04 6.48 17.70
N GLY A 136 3.76 5.36 17.62
CA GLY A 136 4.00 4.65 16.36
C GLY A 136 2.72 4.34 15.60
N GLY A 137 1.69 3.83 16.28
CA GLY A 137 0.38 3.56 15.67
C GLY A 137 -0.32 4.82 15.15
N GLN A 138 -0.26 5.94 15.88
CA GLN A 138 -0.81 7.23 15.43
C GLN A 138 -0.06 7.79 14.23
N GLN A 139 1.26 7.65 14.20
CA GLN A 139 2.08 8.02 13.04
C GLN A 139 1.70 7.20 11.82
N GLN A 140 1.56 5.88 11.99
CA GLN A 140 1.22 4.97 10.90
C GLN A 140 -0.19 5.25 10.36
N ARG A 141 -1.19 5.51 11.22
CA ARG A 141 -2.53 5.96 10.80
C ARG A 141 -2.48 7.29 10.03
N SER A 142 -1.60 8.22 10.41
CA SER A 142 -1.42 9.50 9.70
C SER A 142 -0.84 9.29 8.30
N LEU A 143 0.11 8.37 8.14
CA LEU A 143 0.66 8.02 6.83
C LEU A 143 -0.34 7.24 5.97
N LEU A 144 -1.16 6.37 6.56
CA LEU A 144 -2.24 5.69 5.85
C LEU A 144 -3.31 6.70 5.37
N ALA A 145 -3.68 7.68 6.20
CA ALA A 145 -4.58 8.77 5.80
C ALA A 145 -4.00 9.61 4.65
N ARG A 146 -2.69 9.87 4.69
CA ARG A 146 -1.96 10.52 3.59
C ARG A 146 -2.04 9.71 2.30
N ALA A 147 -1.81 8.40 2.37
CA ALA A 147 -1.91 7.50 1.22
C ALA A 147 -3.35 7.46 0.65
N LEU A 148 -4.36 7.46 1.53
CA LEU A 148 -5.76 7.50 1.15
C LEU A 148 -6.13 8.80 0.41
N CYS A 149 -5.55 9.94 0.79
CA CYS A 149 -5.72 11.20 0.06
C CYS A 149 -5.13 11.17 -1.36
N ALA A 150 -4.14 10.33 -1.63
CA ALA A 150 -3.50 10.22 -2.94
C ALA A 150 -4.32 9.38 -3.92
N THR A 151 -5.19 8.48 -3.44
CA THR A 151 -5.94 7.54 -4.28
C THR A 151 -7.44 7.61 -4.03
N GLY A 152 -8.20 7.09 -5.00
CA GLY A 152 -9.60 6.71 -4.83
C GLY A 152 -9.86 5.24 -5.18
N LYS A 153 -8.80 4.48 -5.55
CA LYS A 153 -8.96 3.13 -6.11
C LYS A 153 -8.03 2.09 -5.47
N ILE A 154 -6.71 2.31 -5.47
CA ILE A 154 -5.72 1.33 -5.01
C ILE A 154 -4.81 1.93 -3.92
N LEU A 155 -4.64 1.18 -2.83
CA LEU A 155 -3.61 1.41 -1.82
C LEU A 155 -2.53 0.33 -1.91
N LEU A 156 -1.28 0.76 -2.07
CA LEU A 156 -0.08 -0.06 -1.90
C LEU A 156 0.47 0.15 -0.50
N LEU A 157 0.62 -0.92 0.26
CA LEU A 157 1.05 -0.89 1.66
C LEU A 157 2.29 -1.78 1.84
N ASP A 158 3.40 -1.17 2.24
CA ASP A 158 4.67 -1.89 2.47
C ASP A 158 4.88 -2.04 3.97
N GLU A 159 4.56 -3.22 4.51
CA GLU A 159 4.65 -3.58 5.92
C GLU A 159 3.96 -2.55 6.86
N PRO A 160 2.65 -2.32 6.72
CA PRO A 160 1.95 -1.22 7.40
C PRO A 160 1.93 -1.33 8.93
N ALA A 161 2.15 -2.51 9.50
CA ALA A 161 2.18 -2.75 10.94
C ALA A 161 3.60 -2.99 11.50
N ALA A 162 4.66 -2.83 10.68
CA ALA A 162 6.02 -3.08 11.13
C ALA A 162 6.43 -2.17 12.30
N GLY A 163 6.94 -2.79 13.37
CA GLY A 163 7.42 -2.07 14.56
C GLY A 163 6.31 -1.51 15.47
N LEU A 164 5.06 -1.90 15.25
CA LEU A 164 3.95 -1.66 16.17
C LEU A 164 3.86 -2.77 17.23
N ASP A 165 3.29 -2.43 18.38
CA ASP A 165 2.89 -3.45 19.35
C ASP A 165 1.70 -4.28 18.81
N PRO A 166 1.42 -5.46 19.40
CA PRO A 166 0.38 -6.37 18.89
C PRO A 166 -1.01 -5.75 18.81
N MET A 167 -1.38 -4.89 19.77
CA MET A 167 -2.69 -4.24 19.78
C MET A 167 -2.80 -3.21 18.66
N ALA A 168 -1.80 -2.34 18.52
CA ALA A 168 -1.75 -1.35 17.44
C ALA A 168 -1.67 -2.00 16.05
N SER A 169 -1.00 -3.17 15.93
CA SER A 169 -0.96 -3.96 14.70
C SER A 169 -2.33 -4.49 14.32
N ALA A 170 -3.06 -5.10 15.27
CA ALA A 170 -4.42 -5.60 15.04
C ALA A 170 -5.38 -4.47 14.63
N GLU A 171 -5.31 -3.32 15.31
CA GLU A 171 -6.09 -2.14 14.94
C GLU A 171 -5.76 -1.62 13.53
N MET A 172 -4.48 -1.63 13.14
CA MET A 172 -4.06 -1.22 11.80
C MET A 172 -4.63 -2.13 10.72
N TYR A 173 -4.54 -3.45 10.90
CA TYR A 173 -5.12 -4.41 9.95
C TYR A 173 -6.64 -4.30 9.87
N ALA A 174 -7.33 -4.08 10.99
CA ALA A 174 -8.77 -3.85 11.01
C ALA A 174 -9.17 -2.57 10.23
N LEU A 175 -8.41 -1.47 10.38
CA LEU A 175 -8.62 -0.25 9.61
C LEU A 175 -8.42 -0.49 8.10
N ILE A 176 -7.36 -1.20 7.70
CA ILE A 176 -7.10 -1.53 6.30
C ILE A 176 -8.22 -2.41 5.72
N ALA A 177 -8.68 -3.40 6.50
CA ALA A 177 -9.81 -4.26 6.10
C ALA A 177 -11.11 -3.44 5.95
N GLY A 178 -11.37 -2.47 6.83
CA GLY A 178 -12.48 -1.54 6.70
C GLY A 178 -12.42 -0.72 5.40
N LEU A 179 -11.24 -0.21 5.03
CA LEU A 179 -11.03 0.50 3.76
C LEU A 179 -11.29 -0.41 2.55
N ASN A 180 -10.90 -1.69 2.63
CA ASN A 180 -11.19 -2.65 1.59
C ASN A 180 -12.69 -2.95 1.48
N ALA A 181 -13.39 -3.13 2.60
CA ALA A 181 -14.83 -3.32 2.63
C ALA A 181 -15.60 -2.10 2.06
N ASP A 182 -15.05 -0.89 2.20
CA ASP A 182 -15.54 0.35 1.55
C ASP A 182 -15.25 0.40 0.04
N GLY A 183 -14.64 -0.64 -0.55
CA GLY A 183 -14.37 -0.77 -1.98
C GLY A 183 -12.96 -0.35 -2.42
N THR A 184 -12.07 0.03 -1.51
CA THR A 184 -10.67 0.31 -1.86
C THR A 184 -9.92 -0.99 -2.13
N THR A 185 -9.24 -1.10 -3.27
CA THR A 185 -8.37 -2.23 -3.59
C THR A 185 -7.07 -2.12 -2.79
N ILE A 186 -6.67 -3.21 -2.15
CA ILE A 186 -5.46 -3.27 -1.31
C ILE A 186 -4.42 -4.18 -1.96
N ILE A 187 -3.19 -3.70 -2.07
CA ILE A 187 -2.02 -4.53 -2.38
C ILE A 187 -1.03 -4.31 -1.23
N MET A 188 -0.78 -5.34 -0.45
CA MET A 188 0.00 -5.24 0.78
C MET A 188 1.16 -6.24 0.80
N ILE A 189 2.36 -5.77 1.16
CA ILE A 189 3.43 -6.64 1.62
C ILE A 189 3.27 -6.83 3.12
N SER A 190 3.24 -8.08 3.58
CA SER A 190 3.22 -8.42 5.00
C SER A 190 4.04 -9.67 5.30
N HIS A 191 4.68 -9.65 6.46
CA HIS A 191 5.29 -10.84 7.06
C HIS A 191 4.36 -11.51 8.10
N ASP A 192 3.25 -10.85 8.44
CA ASP A 192 2.24 -11.38 9.33
C ASP A 192 1.27 -12.27 8.55
N LEU A 193 1.54 -13.58 8.63
CA LEU A 193 0.72 -14.58 7.94
C LEU A 193 -0.68 -14.72 8.56
N GLU A 194 -0.83 -14.51 9.86
CA GLU A 194 -2.14 -14.60 10.54
C GLU A 194 -3.08 -13.48 10.09
N ALA A 195 -2.59 -12.23 10.11
CA ALA A 195 -3.36 -11.11 9.60
C ALA A 195 -3.66 -11.26 8.09
N SER A 196 -2.69 -11.77 7.31
CA SER A 196 -2.90 -12.04 5.89
C SER A 196 -3.98 -13.10 5.67
N ARG A 197 -3.96 -14.20 6.43
CA ARG A 197 -5.00 -15.23 6.39
C ARG A 197 -6.39 -14.70 6.75
N GLN A 198 -6.44 -13.78 7.71
CA GLN A 198 -7.71 -13.24 8.19
C GLN A 198 -8.38 -12.30 7.18
N TYR A 199 -7.62 -11.46 6.49
CA TYR A 199 -8.16 -10.33 5.73
C TYR A 199 -7.96 -10.41 4.23
N ALA A 200 -6.90 -11.05 3.73
CA ALA A 200 -6.61 -11.08 2.31
C ALA A 200 -7.58 -11.98 1.53
N SER A 201 -8.02 -11.52 0.37
CA SER A 201 -8.77 -12.33 -0.59
C SER A 201 -7.87 -13.15 -1.50
N HIS A 202 -6.70 -12.61 -1.84
CA HIS A 202 -5.72 -13.23 -2.74
C HIS A 202 -4.31 -13.18 -2.15
N VAL A 203 -3.49 -14.13 -2.57
CA VAL A 203 -2.06 -14.23 -2.19
C VAL A 203 -1.20 -14.30 -3.44
N LEU A 204 -0.12 -13.53 -3.44
CA LEU A 204 1.02 -13.67 -4.34
C LEU A 204 2.25 -14.06 -3.52
N GLN A 205 2.70 -15.29 -3.66
CA GLN A 205 3.92 -15.77 -3.00
C GLN A 205 5.09 -15.74 -3.97
N ILE A 206 6.13 -14.96 -3.61
CA ILE A 206 7.34 -14.80 -4.42
C ILE A 206 8.51 -15.48 -3.71
N GLY A 207 9.25 -16.32 -4.45
CA GLY A 207 10.45 -16.99 -3.95
C GLY A 207 11.18 -17.71 -5.08
N ASN A 208 12.40 -18.16 -4.81
CA ASN A 208 13.23 -18.88 -5.78
C ASN A 208 13.36 -18.19 -7.15
N GLY A 209 13.32 -16.86 -7.17
CA GLY A 209 13.43 -16.07 -8.40
C GLY A 209 12.19 -16.01 -9.28
N GLY A 210 11.02 -16.47 -8.78
CA GLY A 210 9.76 -16.49 -9.53
C GLY A 210 8.51 -16.44 -8.65
N VAL A 211 7.36 -16.73 -9.25
CA VAL A 211 6.08 -16.90 -8.55
C VAL A 211 5.98 -18.34 -8.06
N LEU A 212 5.87 -18.52 -6.75
CA LEU A 212 5.61 -19.81 -6.13
C LEU A 212 4.11 -20.15 -6.09
N PHE A 213 3.29 -19.10 -5.90
CA PHE A 213 1.84 -19.21 -5.88
C PHE A 213 1.20 -17.85 -6.23
N PHE A 214 0.11 -17.90 -6.97
CA PHE A 214 -0.86 -16.80 -7.13
C PHE A 214 -2.25 -17.37 -7.22
N GLY A 215 -3.16 -16.94 -6.34
CA GLY A 215 -4.54 -17.43 -6.29
C GLY A 215 -5.30 -16.87 -5.11
N THR A 216 -6.46 -17.47 -4.82
CA THR A 216 -7.26 -17.07 -3.66
C THR A 216 -6.58 -17.49 -2.34
N MET A 217 -6.96 -16.80 -1.27
CA MET A 217 -6.49 -17.17 0.07
C MET A 217 -6.97 -18.59 0.46
N ALA A 218 -8.14 -19.01 -0.01
CA ALA A 218 -8.66 -20.36 0.25
C ALA A 218 -7.74 -21.43 -0.37
N ASP A 219 -7.40 -21.31 -1.67
CA ASP A 219 -6.51 -22.24 -2.35
C ASP A 219 -5.11 -22.26 -1.72
N TRP A 220 -4.65 -21.08 -1.24
CA TRP A 220 -3.34 -21.00 -0.59
C TRP A 220 -3.31 -21.73 0.75
N ARG A 221 -4.39 -21.67 1.54
CA ARG A 221 -4.54 -22.42 2.81
C ARG A 221 -4.53 -23.92 2.56
N GLU A 222 -5.35 -24.41 1.62
CA GLU A 222 -5.39 -25.85 1.28
C GLU A 222 -4.03 -26.42 0.89
N ARG A 223 -3.15 -25.57 0.35
CA ARG A 223 -1.79 -25.99 -0.07
C ARG A 223 -0.78 -25.99 1.09
N ASN A 224 -1.00 -25.19 2.14
CA ASN A 224 0.02 -24.92 3.18
C ASN A 224 -0.41 -25.37 4.59
N ASP A 225 -1.65 -25.81 4.78
CA ASP A 225 -2.17 -26.44 6.01
C ASP A 225 -2.15 -27.96 5.85
#